data_071cdacfbdd7c3892c0c105e4b3ff9bc
#
_entry.id   071cdacfbdd7c3892c0c105e4b3ff9bc
#
_cell.length_a   1.000
_cell.length_b   1.000
_cell.length_c   1.000
_cell.angle_alpha   90.00
_cell.angle_beta   90.00
_cell.angle_gamma   90.00
#
_symmetry.space_group_name_H-M   'P 1'
#
loop_
_entity.id
_entity.type
_entity.pdbx_description
1 polymer ?
#
loop_
_entity_poly.entity_id
_entity_poly.type
_entity_poly.pdbx_seq_one_letter_code
_entity_poly.pdbx_strand_id
1 'polypeptide(L)'
;MGDVLNILLLQNTLRTATPVVLAALGCLMTQHVNITNIGIEGMMLTGAFFAVLGSYFAGSWVAGVACALLVGLLLGLFYYVFVIKFKSDEFIIGVALNIFAGGLTVFLLRNIFDVKGSFSDPAIVPLPTIEIPLIKDIPVIGTLLSGNTLLVYVSWLLVPVCWAFIYKTPMGFHLRASGEYPDALTAAGKSPERMKCLASVLCGLLSALAGAHLSLGYLTMFSENMSASRGYVAFACVIFG
;
A
#
# COMPACT_ATOMS: atom_id res chain seq x y z
N MET A 1 10.06 7.03 34.23
CA MET A 1 10.49 6.01 33.26
C MET A 1 9.31 5.30 32.57
N GLY A 2 8.25 4.93 33.28
CA GLY A 2 7.07 4.26 32.72
C GLY A 2 6.35 5.07 31.62
N ASP A 3 6.15 6.36 31.82
CA ASP A 3 5.41 7.21 30.89
C ASP A 3 6.13 7.44 29.54
N VAL A 4 7.46 7.56 29.58
CA VAL A 4 8.28 7.73 28.36
C VAL A 4 8.30 6.43 27.54
N LEU A 5 8.35 5.26 28.19
CA LEU A 5 8.24 3.96 27.54
C LEU A 5 6.87 3.78 26.87
N ASN A 6 5.79 4.22 27.50
CA ASN A 6 4.45 4.15 26.94
C ASN A 6 4.27 5.04 25.70
N ILE A 7 4.86 6.24 25.70
CA ILE A 7 4.77 7.19 24.57
C ILE A 7 5.56 6.69 23.36
N LEU A 8 6.79 6.20 23.58
CA LEU A 8 7.61 5.63 22.51
C LEU A 8 6.98 4.36 21.92
N LEU A 9 6.35 3.53 22.75
CA LEU A 9 5.58 2.38 22.29
C LEU A 9 4.42 2.79 21.39
N LEU A 10 3.64 3.81 21.78
CA LEU A 10 2.54 4.33 20.99
C LEU A 10 3.02 4.90 19.63
N GLN A 11 4.10 5.65 19.62
CA GLN A 11 4.67 6.19 18.39
C GLN A 11 5.13 5.07 17.44
N ASN A 12 5.83 4.05 17.95
CA ASN A 12 6.25 2.89 17.16
C ASN A 12 5.05 2.09 16.65
N THR A 13 3.98 1.98 17.44
CA THR A 13 2.72 1.33 17.02
C THR A 13 2.10 2.05 15.82
N LEU A 14 2.03 3.38 15.86
CA LEU A 14 1.51 4.18 14.73
C LEU A 14 2.35 3.98 13.45
N ARG A 15 3.67 4.01 13.57
CA ARG A 15 4.58 3.78 12.44
C ARG A 15 4.43 2.36 11.86
N THR A 16 4.31 1.36 12.72
CA THR A 16 4.18 -0.05 12.31
C THR A 16 2.78 -0.34 11.74
N ALA A 17 1.74 0.34 12.21
CA ALA A 17 0.38 0.19 11.70
C ALA A 17 0.18 0.85 10.32
N THR A 18 0.96 1.89 10.00
CA THR A 18 0.81 2.66 8.74
C THR A 18 0.77 1.80 7.47
N PRO A 19 1.70 0.85 7.23
CA PRO A 19 1.63 0.02 6.02
C PRO A 19 0.40 -0.88 6.01
N VAL A 20 -0.06 -1.35 7.17
CA VAL A 20 -1.29 -2.14 7.27
C VAL A 20 -2.51 -1.29 6.93
N VAL A 21 -2.58 -0.05 7.43
CA VAL A 21 -3.68 0.90 7.12
C VAL A 21 -3.72 1.21 5.63
N LEU A 22 -2.58 1.52 5.01
CA LEU A 22 -2.52 1.81 3.56
C LEU A 22 -2.97 0.60 2.72
N ALA A 23 -2.49 -0.59 3.06
CA ALA A 23 -2.87 -1.82 2.38
C ALA A 23 -4.36 -2.15 2.58
N ALA A 24 -4.90 -1.94 3.80
CA ALA A 24 -6.31 -2.12 4.11
C ALA A 24 -7.21 -1.16 3.33
N LEU A 25 -6.82 0.12 3.19
CA LEU A 25 -7.54 1.07 2.33
C LEU A 25 -7.55 0.60 0.87
N GLY A 26 -6.45 0.02 0.37
CA GLY A 26 -6.40 -0.61 -0.94
C GLY A 26 -7.35 -1.80 -1.07
N CYS A 27 -7.34 -2.69 -0.10
CA CYS A 27 -8.25 -3.85 -0.03
C CYS A 27 -9.72 -3.42 0.00
N LEU A 28 -10.05 -2.38 0.77
CA LEU A 28 -11.39 -1.84 0.89
C LEU A 28 -11.96 -1.42 -0.48
N MET A 29 -11.13 -0.85 -1.37
CA MET A 29 -11.57 -0.48 -2.72
C MET A 29 -12.01 -1.70 -3.53
N THR A 30 -11.28 -2.81 -3.48
CA THR A 30 -11.63 -4.05 -4.20
C THR A 30 -12.80 -4.77 -3.54
N GLN A 31 -12.92 -4.73 -2.22
CA GLN A 31 -14.04 -5.32 -1.50
C GLN A 31 -15.38 -4.67 -1.89
N HIS A 32 -15.42 -3.35 -2.07
CA HIS A 32 -16.64 -2.65 -2.48
C HIS A 32 -17.10 -2.97 -3.92
N VAL A 33 -16.25 -3.53 -4.76
CA VAL A 33 -16.63 -4.01 -6.10
C VAL A 33 -16.82 -5.52 -6.15
N ASN A 34 -16.90 -6.16 -4.97
CA ASN A 34 -17.04 -7.61 -4.79
C ASN A 34 -15.90 -8.40 -5.47
N ILE A 35 -14.67 -7.96 -5.20
CA ILE A 35 -13.43 -8.63 -5.63
C ILE A 35 -12.57 -8.87 -4.40
N THR A 36 -12.24 -10.15 -4.15
CA THR A 36 -11.40 -10.58 -3.03
C THR A 36 -9.93 -10.59 -3.45
N ASN A 37 -9.21 -9.50 -3.23
CA ASN A 37 -7.80 -9.41 -3.64
C ASN A 37 -6.85 -9.85 -2.52
N ILE A 38 -6.34 -11.08 -2.60
CA ILE A 38 -5.30 -11.60 -1.70
C ILE A 38 -3.89 -11.23 -2.17
N GLY A 39 -3.74 -10.77 -3.41
CA GLY A 39 -2.45 -10.37 -4.00
C GLY A 39 -1.83 -9.10 -3.42
N ILE A 40 -2.45 -8.49 -2.42
CA ILE A 40 -1.99 -7.27 -1.73
C ILE A 40 -0.58 -7.45 -1.15
N GLU A 41 -0.28 -8.62 -0.58
CA GLU A 41 1.05 -8.94 -0.04
C GLU A 41 2.14 -8.80 -1.10
N GLY A 42 1.92 -9.38 -2.28
CA GLY A 42 2.85 -9.29 -3.41
C GLY A 42 2.96 -7.87 -3.96
N MET A 43 1.85 -7.13 -4.05
CA MET A 43 1.85 -5.72 -4.47
C MET A 43 2.64 -4.85 -3.49
N MET A 44 2.53 -5.12 -2.19
CA MET A 44 3.29 -4.41 -1.16
C MET A 44 4.78 -4.76 -1.23
N LEU A 45 5.14 -6.03 -1.40
CA LEU A 45 6.53 -6.48 -1.48
C LEU A 45 7.25 -5.90 -2.71
N THR A 46 6.61 -5.95 -3.88
CA THR A 46 7.14 -5.33 -5.10
C THR A 46 7.24 -3.81 -4.98
N GLY A 47 6.24 -3.15 -4.40
CA GLY A 47 6.28 -1.72 -4.11
C GLY A 47 7.48 -1.33 -3.24
N ALA A 48 7.78 -2.14 -2.20
CA ALA A 48 8.94 -1.94 -1.33
C ALA A 48 10.28 -2.06 -2.09
N PHE A 49 10.41 -3.07 -2.97
CA PHE A 49 11.61 -3.27 -3.77
C PHE A 49 11.85 -2.11 -4.75
N PHE A 50 10.82 -1.77 -5.53
CA PHE A 50 10.94 -0.71 -6.53
C PHE A 50 11.07 0.70 -5.92
N ALA A 51 10.59 0.91 -4.69
CA ALA A 51 10.85 2.12 -3.94
C ALA A 51 12.34 2.29 -3.63
N VAL A 52 13.01 1.25 -3.15
CA VAL A 52 14.45 1.26 -2.89
C VAL A 52 15.24 1.42 -4.20
N LEU A 53 14.87 0.65 -5.22
CA LEU A 53 15.51 0.73 -6.54
C LEU A 53 15.43 2.15 -7.12
N GLY A 54 14.25 2.76 -7.11
CA GLY A 54 14.04 4.12 -7.61
C GLY A 54 14.80 5.16 -6.78
N SER A 55 14.84 5.01 -5.45
CA SER A 55 15.58 5.90 -4.56
C SER A 55 17.09 5.79 -4.78
N TYR A 56 17.62 4.57 -4.92
CA TYR A 56 19.04 4.30 -5.13
C TYR A 56 19.55 4.90 -6.43
N PHE A 57 18.89 4.65 -7.58
CA PHE A 57 19.35 5.11 -8.88
C PHE A 57 19.15 6.61 -9.12
N ALA A 58 18.07 7.19 -8.59
CA ALA A 58 17.77 8.60 -8.78
C ALA A 58 18.28 9.51 -7.65
N GLY A 59 18.78 8.95 -6.54
CA GLY A 59 19.24 9.73 -5.38
C GLY A 59 18.13 10.57 -4.74
N SER A 60 16.87 10.15 -4.87
CA SER A 60 15.70 10.90 -4.38
C SER A 60 14.59 9.97 -3.90
N TRP A 61 14.05 10.27 -2.72
CA TRP A 61 12.89 9.56 -2.17
C TRP A 61 11.63 9.70 -3.04
N VAL A 62 11.48 10.84 -3.74
CA VAL A 62 10.34 11.09 -4.65
C VAL A 62 10.35 10.11 -5.82
N ALA A 63 11.51 9.88 -6.42
CA ALA A 63 11.67 8.91 -7.48
C ALA A 63 11.40 7.48 -6.99
N GLY A 64 11.82 7.16 -5.75
CA GLY A 64 11.49 5.89 -5.10
C GLY A 64 9.99 5.67 -4.98
N VAL A 65 9.26 6.64 -4.44
CA VAL A 65 7.79 6.57 -4.32
C VAL A 65 7.12 6.51 -5.70
N ALA A 66 7.60 7.28 -6.66
CA ALA A 66 7.06 7.25 -8.03
C ALA A 66 7.25 5.88 -8.69
N CYS A 67 8.42 5.25 -8.56
CA CYS A 67 8.66 3.88 -9.04
C CYS A 67 7.75 2.85 -8.36
N ALA A 68 7.54 2.96 -7.04
CA ALA A 68 6.61 2.10 -6.32
C ALA A 68 5.18 2.26 -6.85
N LEU A 69 4.72 3.50 -7.05
CA LEU A 69 3.38 3.78 -7.61
C LEU A 69 3.22 3.24 -9.03
N LEU A 70 4.22 3.41 -9.89
CA LEU A 70 4.20 2.86 -11.25
C LEU A 70 4.04 1.33 -11.24
N VAL A 71 4.80 0.65 -10.40
CA VAL A 71 4.68 -0.81 -10.28
C VAL A 71 3.35 -1.21 -9.65
N GLY A 72 2.87 -0.47 -8.64
CA GLY A 72 1.55 -0.69 -8.05
C GLY A 72 0.42 -0.55 -9.09
N LEU A 73 0.50 0.47 -9.95
CA LEU A 73 -0.41 0.65 -11.09
C LEU A 73 -0.37 -0.56 -12.04
N LEU A 74 0.83 -1.00 -12.44
CA LEU A 74 0.99 -2.14 -13.35
C LEU A 74 0.43 -3.44 -12.76
N LEU A 75 0.70 -3.70 -11.47
CA LEU A 75 0.19 -4.90 -10.80
C LEU A 75 -1.31 -4.84 -10.57
N GLY A 76 -1.86 -3.65 -10.27
CA GLY A 76 -3.31 -3.44 -10.19
C GLY A 76 -4.01 -3.67 -11.53
N LEU A 77 -3.43 -3.19 -12.64
CA LEU A 77 -3.91 -3.46 -14.00
C LEU A 77 -3.75 -4.95 -14.37
N PHE A 78 -2.63 -5.57 -14.03
CA PHE A 78 -2.41 -6.99 -14.23
C PHE A 78 -3.50 -7.81 -13.54
N TYR A 79 -3.75 -7.54 -12.26
CA TYR A 79 -4.79 -8.20 -11.49
C TYR A 79 -6.18 -8.01 -12.12
N TYR A 80 -6.52 -6.78 -12.52
CA TYR A 80 -7.77 -6.48 -13.23
C TYR A 80 -7.92 -7.31 -14.52
N VAL A 81 -6.88 -7.37 -15.35
CA VAL A 81 -6.93 -8.09 -16.64
C VAL A 81 -7.20 -9.57 -16.41
N PHE A 82 -6.48 -10.21 -15.51
CA PHE A 82 -6.65 -11.64 -15.26
C PHE A 82 -7.99 -11.98 -14.60
N VAL A 83 -8.38 -11.23 -13.58
CA VAL A 83 -9.61 -11.52 -12.81
C VAL A 83 -10.86 -11.10 -13.58
N ILE A 84 -10.86 -9.92 -14.21
CA ILE A 84 -12.09 -9.38 -14.82
C ILE A 84 -12.19 -9.72 -16.31
N LYS A 85 -11.11 -9.50 -17.08
CA LYS A 85 -11.13 -9.74 -18.53
C LYS A 85 -11.08 -11.24 -18.87
N PHE A 86 -10.17 -11.98 -18.23
CA PHE A 86 -10.04 -13.41 -18.44
C PHE A 86 -10.98 -14.25 -17.56
N LYS A 87 -11.70 -13.58 -16.63
CA LYS A 87 -12.63 -14.24 -15.70
C LYS A 87 -11.98 -15.39 -14.91
N SER A 88 -10.71 -15.23 -14.58
CA SER A 88 -9.98 -16.17 -13.75
C SER A 88 -10.40 -16.03 -12.28
N ASP A 89 -10.22 -17.11 -11.52
CA ASP A 89 -10.48 -17.09 -10.09
C ASP A 89 -9.58 -16.07 -9.38
N GLU A 90 -10.20 -15.17 -8.62
CA GLU A 90 -9.52 -14.05 -7.95
C GLU A 90 -8.53 -14.49 -6.89
N PHE A 91 -8.85 -15.61 -6.20
CA PHE A 91 -8.01 -16.18 -5.17
C PHE A 91 -6.73 -16.78 -5.77
N ILE A 92 -6.88 -17.57 -6.84
CA ILE A 92 -5.75 -18.19 -7.55
C ILE A 92 -4.81 -17.13 -8.10
N ILE A 93 -5.34 -16.08 -8.74
CA ILE A 93 -4.52 -14.98 -9.28
C ILE A 93 -3.83 -14.22 -8.16
N GLY A 94 -4.50 -13.98 -7.03
CA GLY A 94 -3.90 -13.32 -5.87
C GLY A 94 -2.71 -14.10 -5.29
N VAL A 95 -2.87 -15.40 -5.10
CA VAL A 95 -1.79 -16.28 -4.61
C VAL A 95 -0.64 -16.37 -5.62
N ALA A 96 -0.96 -16.54 -6.92
CA ALA A 96 0.05 -16.56 -7.97
C ALA A 96 0.86 -15.26 -8.03
N LEU A 97 0.20 -14.11 -7.86
CA LEU A 97 0.86 -12.81 -7.81
C LEU A 97 1.81 -12.69 -6.60
N ASN A 98 1.42 -13.22 -5.44
CA ASN A 98 2.28 -13.21 -4.25
C ASN A 98 3.53 -14.07 -4.45
N ILE A 99 3.40 -15.26 -5.03
CA ILE A 99 4.53 -16.14 -5.35
C ILE A 99 5.43 -15.48 -6.40
N PHE A 100 4.84 -14.92 -7.45
CA PHE A 100 5.57 -14.18 -8.48
C PHE A 100 6.35 -13.00 -7.91
N ALA A 101 5.71 -12.20 -7.06
CA ALA A 101 6.32 -11.05 -6.40
C ALA A 101 7.52 -11.45 -5.53
N GLY A 102 7.37 -12.52 -4.74
CA GLY A 102 8.46 -13.05 -3.93
C GLY A 102 9.65 -13.51 -4.79
N GLY A 103 9.40 -14.31 -5.83
CA GLY A 103 10.43 -14.77 -6.75
C GLY A 103 11.09 -13.62 -7.53
N LEU A 104 10.29 -12.69 -8.06
CA LEU A 104 10.76 -11.54 -8.82
C LEU A 104 11.68 -10.63 -8.00
N THR A 105 11.27 -10.27 -6.78
CA THR A 105 12.06 -9.37 -5.93
C THR A 105 13.38 -10.00 -5.51
N VAL A 106 13.41 -11.29 -5.19
CA VAL A 106 14.65 -12.03 -4.87
C VAL A 106 15.56 -12.14 -6.10
N PHE A 107 14.99 -12.45 -7.27
CA PHE A 107 15.74 -12.52 -8.53
C PHE A 107 16.38 -11.16 -8.88
N LEU A 108 15.60 -10.09 -8.83
CA LEU A 108 16.10 -8.74 -9.13
C LEU A 108 17.12 -8.26 -8.10
N LEU A 109 16.92 -8.57 -6.82
CA LEU A 109 17.88 -8.23 -5.76
C LEU A 109 19.25 -8.82 -6.05
N ARG A 110 19.30 -10.09 -6.44
CA ARG A 110 20.56 -10.78 -6.77
C ARG A 110 21.17 -10.31 -8.08
N ASN A 111 20.34 -10.07 -9.09
CA ASN A 111 20.84 -9.71 -10.43
C ASN A 111 21.28 -8.25 -10.55
N ILE A 112 20.66 -7.32 -9.82
CA ILE A 112 20.96 -5.89 -9.89
C ILE A 112 22.03 -5.48 -8.86
N PHE A 113 21.91 -6.00 -7.63
CA PHE A 113 22.74 -5.58 -6.51
C PHE A 113 23.79 -6.63 -6.11
N ASP A 114 23.75 -7.84 -6.68
CA ASP A 114 24.63 -8.98 -6.37
C ASP A 114 24.63 -9.34 -4.86
N VAL A 115 23.51 -9.12 -4.16
CA VAL A 115 23.35 -9.32 -2.72
C VAL A 115 22.25 -10.35 -2.45
N LYS A 116 22.42 -11.11 -1.37
CA LYS A 116 21.41 -12.07 -0.87
C LYS A 116 20.88 -11.58 0.49
N GLY A 117 19.60 -11.78 0.71
CA GLY A 117 18.91 -11.51 1.97
C GLY A 117 18.48 -10.07 2.14
N SER A 118 19.37 -9.11 2.21
CA SER A 118 19.02 -7.69 2.41
C SER A 118 19.99 -6.76 1.69
N PHE A 119 19.46 -5.63 1.21
CA PHE A 119 20.23 -4.56 0.58
C PHE A 119 20.02 -3.26 1.34
N SER A 120 21.12 -2.70 1.85
CA SER A 120 21.18 -1.39 2.49
C SER A 120 22.40 -0.65 1.97
N ASP A 121 22.21 0.55 1.47
CA ASP A 121 23.28 1.39 0.92
C ASP A 121 23.04 2.85 1.34
N PRO A 122 24.09 3.62 1.67
CA PRO A 122 23.98 5.05 2.00
C PRO A 122 23.37 5.91 0.88
N ALA A 123 23.38 5.44 -0.37
CA ALA A 123 22.75 6.13 -1.50
C ALA A 123 21.22 6.06 -1.48
N ILE A 124 20.63 5.18 -0.67
CA ILE A 124 19.18 5.12 -0.49
C ILE A 124 18.73 6.32 0.33
N VAL A 125 17.96 7.22 -0.29
CA VAL A 125 17.43 8.41 0.40
C VAL A 125 16.14 8.04 1.11
N PRO A 126 16.08 8.12 2.46
CA PRO A 126 14.89 7.83 3.22
C PRO A 126 13.78 8.88 3.00
N LEU A 127 12.56 8.51 3.33
CA LEU A 127 11.44 9.45 3.38
C LEU A 127 11.70 10.57 4.40
N PRO A 128 11.36 11.82 4.08
CA PRO A 128 11.54 12.92 5.01
C PRO A 128 10.66 12.72 6.25
N THR A 129 11.24 13.01 7.41
CA THR A 129 10.51 13.13 8.67
C THR A 129 10.02 14.57 8.83
N ILE A 130 8.75 14.73 9.16
CA ILE A 130 8.15 16.05 9.32
C ILE A 130 8.05 16.36 10.82
N GLU A 131 8.74 17.40 11.25
CA GLU A 131 8.57 17.98 12.58
C GLU A 131 7.55 19.12 12.51
N ILE A 132 6.47 19.01 13.30
CA ILE A 132 5.43 20.04 13.36
C ILE A 132 5.78 20.98 14.53
N PRO A 133 6.25 22.22 14.26
CA PRO A 133 6.77 23.09 15.30
C PRO A 133 5.71 23.51 16.34
N LEU A 134 4.42 23.61 15.95
CA LEU A 134 3.35 24.02 16.86
C LEU A 134 2.98 22.96 17.91
N ILE A 135 3.25 21.68 17.65
CA ILE A 135 2.80 20.56 18.48
C ILE A 135 3.99 19.97 19.27
N LYS A 136 5.23 20.26 18.86
CA LYS A 136 6.45 19.70 19.43
C LYS A 136 6.56 19.93 20.95
N ASP A 137 6.07 21.05 21.43
CA ASP A 137 6.20 21.47 22.83
C ASP A 137 5.11 20.91 23.77
N ILE A 138 4.12 20.20 23.20
CA ILE A 138 3.06 19.58 24.00
C ILE A 138 3.53 18.19 24.45
N PRO A 139 3.70 17.93 25.75
CA PRO A 139 4.07 16.61 26.25
C PRO A 139 3.02 15.57 25.84
N VAL A 140 3.46 14.37 25.42
CA VAL A 140 2.67 13.25 24.90
C VAL A 140 2.17 13.44 23.47
N ILE A 141 1.42 14.49 23.16
CA ILE A 141 0.84 14.74 21.83
C ILE A 141 1.94 15.12 20.83
N GLY A 142 2.92 15.92 21.26
CA GLY A 142 4.05 16.32 20.42
C GLY A 142 4.90 15.14 19.96
N THR A 143 5.23 14.24 20.86
CA THR A 143 5.99 13.02 20.53
C THR A 143 5.21 12.05 19.67
N LEU A 144 3.90 11.95 19.79
CA LEU A 144 3.06 11.06 18.99
C LEU A 144 2.83 11.58 17.56
N LEU A 145 2.55 12.89 17.44
CA LEU A 145 2.15 13.51 16.18
C LEU A 145 3.30 14.15 15.41
N SER A 146 4.45 14.47 16.05
CA SER A 146 5.61 15.06 15.40
C SER A 146 6.74 14.04 15.20
N GLY A 147 7.58 14.27 14.19
CA GLY A 147 8.73 13.41 13.91
C GLY A 147 8.40 12.10 13.19
N ASN A 148 7.21 11.97 12.60
CA ASN A 148 6.85 10.83 11.76
C ASN A 148 7.25 11.06 10.30
N THR A 149 7.37 9.98 9.54
CA THR A 149 7.65 10.06 8.10
C THR A 149 6.44 10.60 7.34
N LEU A 150 6.68 11.23 6.18
CA LEU A 150 5.65 11.82 5.32
C LEU A 150 4.47 10.85 5.07
N LEU A 151 4.75 9.57 4.80
CA LEU A 151 3.70 8.58 4.48
C LEU A 151 2.80 8.24 5.68
N VAL A 152 3.24 8.45 6.91
CA VAL A 152 2.37 8.32 8.09
C VAL A 152 1.25 9.36 8.04
N TYR A 153 1.60 10.63 7.79
CA TYR A 153 0.61 11.71 7.67
C TYR A 153 -0.30 11.52 6.45
N VAL A 154 0.29 11.08 5.33
CA VAL A 154 -0.48 10.74 4.12
C VAL A 154 -1.48 9.62 4.41
N SER A 155 -1.10 8.58 5.18
CA SER A 155 -2.03 7.51 5.55
C SER A 155 -3.21 8.01 6.37
N TRP A 156 -2.96 8.91 7.34
CA TRP A 156 -4.03 9.50 8.15
C TRP A 156 -4.98 10.37 7.31
N LEU A 157 -4.42 11.13 6.34
CA LEU A 157 -5.23 11.91 5.40
C LEU A 157 -6.03 11.01 4.45
N LEU A 158 -5.44 9.89 4.02
CA LEU A 158 -6.11 8.98 3.08
C LEU A 158 -7.33 8.29 3.69
N VAL A 159 -7.36 8.05 5.01
CA VAL A 159 -8.54 7.45 5.66
C VAL A 159 -9.81 8.29 5.44
N PRO A 160 -9.89 9.58 5.84
CA PRO A 160 -11.07 10.39 5.58
C PRO A 160 -11.30 10.67 4.09
N VAL A 161 -10.24 10.75 3.28
CA VAL A 161 -10.35 10.93 1.82
C VAL A 161 -10.99 9.70 1.18
N CYS A 162 -10.55 8.49 1.50
CA CYS A 162 -11.16 7.26 1.01
C CYS A 162 -12.60 7.11 1.48
N TRP A 163 -12.89 7.44 2.74
CA TRP A 163 -14.26 7.47 3.25
C TRP A 163 -15.13 8.45 2.46
N ALA A 164 -14.68 9.69 2.27
CA ALA A 164 -15.40 10.67 1.49
C ALA A 164 -15.56 10.25 0.03
N PHE A 165 -14.52 9.67 -0.58
CA PHE A 165 -14.56 9.13 -1.93
C PHE A 165 -15.64 8.07 -2.08
N ILE A 166 -15.68 7.07 -1.20
CA ILE A 166 -16.61 5.94 -1.27
C ILE A 166 -18.05 6.38 -0.99
N TYR A 167 -18.27 7.23 0.03
CA TYR A 167 -19.63 7.52 0.54
C TYR A 167 -20.20 8.87 0.12
N LYS A 168 -19.36 9.83 -0.30
CA LYS A 168 -19.81 11.20 -0.63
C LYS A 168 -19.68 11.56 -2.12
N THR A 169 -19.02 10.71 -2.94
CA THR A 169 -18.85 11.01 -4.37
C THR A 169 -19.73 10.13 -5.26
N PRO A 170 -20.16 10.64 -6.43
CA PRO A 170 -20.88 9.82 -7.42
C PRO A 170 -20.05 8.63 -7.91
N MET A 171 -18.72 8.77 -7.97
CA MET A 171 -17.82 7.70 -8.38
C MET A 171 -17.80 6.55 -7.36
N GLY A 172 -17.76 6.87 -6.06
CA GLY A 172 -17.86 5.89 -4.99
C GLY A 172 -19.21 5.19 -4.98
N PHE A 173 -20.29 5.90 -5.29
CA PHE A 173 -21.60 5.28 -5.46
C PHE A 173 -21.62 4.25 -6.61
N HIS A 174 -21.07 4.61 -7.79
CA HIS A 174 -20.96 3.67 -8.91
C HIS A 174 -20.04 2.49 -8.59
N LEU A 175 -18.98 2.71 -7.80
CA LEU A 175 -18.07 1.67 -7.37
C LEU A 175 -18.79 0.64 -6.50
N ARG A 176 -19.55 1.05 -5.49
CA ARG A 176 -20.37 0.14 -4.66
C ARG A 176 -21.47 -0.54 -5.46
N ALA A 177 -22.18 0.21 -6.31
CA ALA A 177 -23.20 -0.35 -7.19
C ALA A 177 -22.63 -1.42 -8.15
N SER A 178 -21.37 -1.31 -8.57
CA SER A 178 -20.73 -2.34 -9.42
C SER A 178 -20.48 -3.65 -8.71
N GLY A 179 -20.39 -3.64 -7.37
CA GLY A 179 -20.26 -4.85 -6.57
C GLY A 179 -21.60 -5.45 -6.16
N GLU A 180 -22.57 -4.61 -5.78
CA GLU A 180 -23.86 -5.03 -5.27
C GLU A 180 -24.87 -5.37 -6.38
N TYR A 181 -25.02 -4.48 -7.39
CA TYR A 181 -26.02 -4.61 -8.47
C TYR A 181 -25.43 -4.17 -9.81
N PRO A 182 -24.53 -4.96 -10.44
CA PRO A 182 -23.88 -4.60 -11.70
C PRO A 182 -24.87 -4.37 -12.86
N ASP A 183 -25.98 -5.10 -12.89
CA ASP A 183 -26.98 -4.98 -13.94
C ASP A 183 -27.74 -3.63 -13.85
N ALA A 184 -28.05 -3.16 -12.66
CA ALA A 184 -28.67 -1.84 -12.45
C ALA A 184 -27.71 -0.73 -12.88
N LEU A 185 -26.41 -0.87 -12.61
CA LEU A 185 -25.40 0.09 -13.05
C LEU A 185 -25.29 0.14 -14.59
N THR A 186 -25.39 -1.03 -15.24
CA THR A 186 -25.39 -1.16 -16.69
C THR A 186 -26.66 -0.53 -17.30
N ALA A 187 -27.82 -0.74 -16.69
CA ALA A 187 -29.07 -0.11 -17.10
C ALA A 187 -29.00 1.44 -16.99
N ALA A 188 -28.25 1.97 -16.02
CA ALA A 188 -27.96 3.40 -15.89
C ALA A 188 -26.88 3.92 -16.86
N GLY A 189 -26.45 3.11 -17.83
CA GLY A 189 -25.46 3.50 -18.86
C GLY A 189 -24.02 3.58 -18.35
N LYS A 190 -23.71 2.98 -17.20
CA LYS A 190 -22.35 2.94 -16.63
C LYS A 190 -21.78 1.53 -16.74
N SER A 191 -20.45 1.43 -16.92
CA SER A 191 -19.75 0.15 -17.05
C SER A 191 -19.25 -0.33 -15.68
N PRO A 192 -19.76 -1.45 -15.14
CA PRO A 192 -19.23 -2.06 -13.92
C PRO A 192 -17.75 -2.44 -14.05
N GLU A 193 -17.35 -2.87 -15.25
CA GLU A 193 -15.98 -3.27 -15.55
C GLU A 193 -14.97 -2.13 -15.33
N ARG A 194 -15.33 -0.88 -15.72
CA ARG A 194 -14.49 0.29 -15.47
C ARG A 194 -14.34 0.59 -13.99
N MET A 195 -15.39 0.38 -13.20
CA MET A 195 -15.34 0.57 -11.74
C MET A 195 -14.45 -0.49 -11.09
N LYS A 196 -14.54 -1.73 -11.54
CA LYS A 196 -13.65 -2.82 -11.11
C LYS A 196 -12.18 -2.57 -11.47
N CYS A 197 -11.92 -2.03 -12.66
CA CYS A 197 -10.58 -1.59 -13.08
C CYS A 197 -10.05 -0.51 -12.13
N LEU A 198 -10.84 0.53 -11.88
CA LEU A 198 -10.45 1.62 -10.98
C LEU A 198 -10.13 1.11 -9.57
N ALA A 199 -10.98 0.24 -9.01
CA ALA A 199 -10.77 -0.36 -7.69
C ALA A 199 -9.47 -1.17 -7.62
N SER A 200 -9.19 -2.00 -8.64
CA SER A 200 -7.96 -2.82 -8.70
C SER A 200 -6.71 -1.95 -8.81
N VAL A 201 -6.76 -0.87 -9.60
CA VAL A 201 -5.66 0.08 -9.72
C VAL A 201 -5.42 0.82 -8.41
N LEU A 202 -6.48 1.33 -7.76
CA LEU A 202 -6.35 1.99 -6.45
C LEU A 202 -5.80 1.04 -5.39
N CYS A 203 -6.21 -0.22 -5.40
CA CYS A 203 -5.66 -1.25 -4.53
C CYS A 203 -4.15 -1.45 -4.76
N GLY A 204 -3.72 -1.56 -6.02
CA GLY A 204 -2.30 -1.70 -6.35
C GLY A 204 -1.47 -0.49 -5.93
N LEU A 205 -1.97 0.73 -6.16
CA LEU A 205 -1.30 1.97 -5.76
C LEU A 205 -1.13 2.09 -4.25
N LEU A 206 -2.20 1.85 -3.48
CA LEU A 206 -2.18 1.95 -2.02
C LEU A 206 -1.32 0.86 -1.38
N SER A 207 -1.36 -0.35 -1.93
CA SER A 207 -0.51 -1.46 -1.48
C SER A 207 0.97 -1.20 -1.79
N ALA A 208 1.30 -0.63 -2.94
CA ALA A 208 2.67 -0.26 -3.27
C ALA A 208 3.18 0.89 -2.40
N LEU A 209 2.34 1.88 -2.05
CA LEU A 209 2.68 2.92 -1.06
C LEU A 209 2.96 2.32 0.32
N ALA A 210 2.18 1.32 0.74
CA ALA A 210 2.44 0.58 1.97
C ALA A 210 3.83 -0.06 1.95
N GLY A 211 4.21 -0.65 0.82
CA GLY A 211 5.55 -1.20 0.59
C GLY A 211 6.64 -0.15 0.62
N ALA A 212 6.45 0.98 -0.06
CA ALA A 212 7.40 2.11 -0.05
C ALA A 212 7.62 2.66 1.37
N HIS A 213 6.57 2.70 2.20
CA HIS A 213 6.72 3.08 3.61
C HIS A 213 7.57 2.08 4.39
N LEU A 214 7.42 0.77 4.15
CA LEU A 214 8.26 -0.23 4.82
C LEU A 214 9.74 -0.07 4.49
N SER A 215 10.06 0.13 3.22
CA SER A 215 11.45 0.16 2.75
C SER A 215 12.13 1.51 2.91
N LEU A 216 11.47 2.64 2.61
CA LEU A 216 12.06 3.98 2.70
C LEU A 216 11.69 4.74 3.97
N GLY A 217 10.55 4.40 4.59
CA GLY A 217 10.05 5.13 5.76
C GLY A 217 10.41 4.50 7.09
N TYR A 218 10.52 3.18 7.14
CA TYR A 218 10.75 2.45 8.39
C TYR A 218 12.16 1.89 8.53
N LEU A 219 12.67 1.21 7.50
CA LEU A 219 13.95 0.48 7.58
C LEU A 219 15.10 1.09 6.77
N THR A 220 14.83 1.93 5.77
CA THR A 220 15.82 2.47 4.81
C THR A 220 16.66 1.37 4.17
N MET A 221 16.03 0.24 3.86
CA MET A 221 16.63 -0.94 3.24
C MET A 221 15.57 -1.80 2.60
N PHE A 222 15.97 -2.72 1.73
CA PHE A 222 15.11 -3.82 1.29
C PHE A 222 15.63 -5.13 1.86
N SER A 223 14.73 -5.99 2.35
CA SER A 223 15.04 -7.36 2.69
C SER A 223 14.08 -8.33 2.02
N GLU A 224 14.54 -9.55 1.73
CA GLU A 224 13.70 -10.60 1.17
C GLU A 224 12.48 -10.82 2.07
N ASN A 225 11.28 -10.82 1.49
CA ASN A 225 10.01 -11.01 2.19
C ASN A 225 9.72 -9.99 3.33
N MET A 226 10.17 -8.73 3.18
CA MET A 226 10.04 -7.71 4.22
C MET A 226 8.58 -7.31 4.53
N SER A 227 7.63 -7.63 3.66
CA SER A 227 6.19 -7.42 3.92
C SER A 227 5.69 -8.28 5.10
N ALA A 228 6.31 -9.45 5.32
CA ALA A 228 6.13 -10.32 6.48
C ALA A 228 4.65 -10.54 6.85
N SER A 229 3.83 -10.87 5.85
CA SER A 229 2.39 -11.14 5.97
C SER A 229 1.51 -9.94 6.38
N ARG A 230 2.05 -8.71 6.36
CA ARG A 230 1.26 -7.50 6.70
C ARG A 230 0.11 -7.25 5.72
N GLY A 231 0.26 -7.63 4.45
CA GLY A 231 -0.82 -7.58 3.47
C GLY A 231 -1.98 -8.52 3.82
N TYR A 232 -1.69 -9.71 4.33
CA TYR A 232 -2.74 -10.63 4.80
C TYR A 232 -3.42 -10.11 6.08
N VAL A 233 -2.68 -9.47 6.98
CA VAL A 233 -3.27 -8.80 8.14
C VAL A 233 -4.20 -7.68 7.70
N ALA A 234 -3.78 -6.85 6.74
CA ALA A 234 -4.62 -5.80 6.18
C ALA A 234 -5.90 -6.35 5.53
N PHE A 235 -5.78 -7.44 4.78
CA PHE A 235 -6.92 -8.16 4.20
C PHE A 235 -7.88 -8.68 5.28
N ALA A 236 -7.35 -9.30 6.33
CA ALA A 236 -8.16 -9.77 7.45
C ALA A 236 -8.89 -8.63 8.16
N CYS A 237 -8.24 -7.48 8.38
CA CYS A 237 -8.87 -6.30 8.97
C CYS A 237 -10.07 -5.81 8.16
N VAL A 238 -10.04 -5.92 6.83
CA VAL A 238 -11.15 -5.47 5.97
C VAL A 238 -12.32 -6.48 5.95
N ILE A 239 -12.03 -7.78 6.06
CA ILE A 239 -13.08 -8.81 6.07
C ILE A 239 -13.83 -8.85 7.41
N PHE A 240 -13.12 -8.67 8.52
CA PHE A 240 -13.69 -8.79 9.87
C PHE A 240 -14.12 -7.45 10.48
N GLY A 241 -13.73 -6.32 9.90
CA GLY A 241 -14.11 -4.96 10.32
C GLY A 241 -15.22 -4.41 9.49
#